data_2d1cf1cfd4911160e0ef5e130b799f24
#
_entry.id   2d1cf1cfd4911160e0ef5e130b799f24
#
_cell.length_a   1.000
_cell.length_b   1.000
_cell.length_c   1.000
_cell.angle_alpha   90.00
_cell.angle_beta   90.00
_cell.angle_gamma   90.00
#
_symmetry.space_group_name_H-M   'P 1'
#
loop_
_entity.id
_entity.type
_entity.pdbx_description
1 polymer ?
#
loop_
_entity_poly.entity_id
_entity_poly.type
_entity_poly.pdbx_seq_one_letter_code
_entity_poly.pdbx_strand_id
1 'polypeptide(L)'
;MSTIASPTARQDNDQAYHLLRISLERFQKNVGELSEREYKDATRQAKKIHDLEALVLGSEEARGVVVPSEQLDEAVQEIRSRFPDEQSYLQVLSDNDLDEASLAAALYREKMFDAVMRKVASRASDISDLDVQLYFHMNADKFSSPESRHARHILITVNPQYPENTREAALKRMQGVAEELQNNPEGFEQLAHRHSECPSALQGGELGHIVPGKLYPQLDEVLFQLETGEFSDVIETEAGFHIIMCGEVKPAHTITLEQARGKIRQYLEERQQKVCQKAWLKKLREQAND
;
A
#
# COMPACT_ATOMS: atom_id res chain seq x y z
N MET A 1 3.28 -19.55 -53.12
CA MET A 1 4.38 -20.12 -52.32
C MET A 1 4.30 -19.49 -50.95
N SER A 2 3.68 -20.19 -50.00
CA SER A 2 3.53 -19.70 -48.60
C SER A 2 4.85 -19.93 -47.89
N THR A 3 5.51 -18.85 -47.53
CA THR A 3 6.70 -18.88 -46.70
C THR A 3 6.25 -19.17 -45.26
N ILE A 4 6.50 -20.38 -44.80
CA ILE A 4 6.31 -20.77 -43.41
C ILE A 4 7.37 -20.02 -42.58
N ALA A 5 6.94 -19.05 -41.77
CA ALA A 5 7.84 -18.34 -40.86
C ALA A 5 8.49 -19.34 -39.89
N SER A 6 9.80 -19.18 -39.68
CA SER A 6 10.62 -20.03 -38.82
C SER A 6 10.12 -20.03 -37.37
N PRO A 7 10.23 -21.15 -36.64
CA PRO A 7 9.75 -21.26 -35.24
C PRO A 7 10.35 -20.24 -34.26
N THR A 8 11.56 -19.74 -34.53
CA THR A 8 12.26 -18.73 -33.72
C THR A 8 11.60 -17.36 -33.75
N ALA A 9 11.06 -16.91 -34.88
CA ALA A 9 10.38 -15.61 -35.01
C ALA A 9 9.04 -15.57 -34.24
N ARG A 10 8.36 -16.73 -34.06
CA ARG A 10 7.11 -16.80 -33.25
C ARG A 10 7.37 -16.76 -31.73
N GLN A 11 8.50 -17.31 -31.27
CA GLN A 11 8.86 -17.28 -29.83
C GLN A 11 9.24 -15.87 -29.34
N ASP A 12 9.87 -15.05 -30.20
CA ASP A 12 10.24 -13.68 -29.82
C ASP A 12 9.01 -12.77 -29.68
N ASN A 13 7.98 -12.95 -30.51
CA ASN A 13 6.74 -12.17 -30.45
C ASN A 13 5.91 -12.45 -29.18
N ASP A 14 5.92 -13.69 -28.68
CA ASP A 14 5.14 -14.06 -27.48
C ASP A 14 5.67 -13.40 -26.19
N GLN A 15 6.93 -12.97 -26.15
CA GLN A 15 7.53 -12.28 -25.01
C GLN A 15 7.44 -10.74 -25.11
N ALA A 16 7.23 -10.20 -26.32
CA ALA A 16 7.19 -8.76 -26.56
C ALA A 16 6.10 -8.06 -25.72
N TYR A 17 4.91 -8.66 -25.64
CA TYR A 17 3.82 -8.14 -24.81
C TYR A 17 4.21 -8.06 -23.32
N HIS A 18 4.80 -9.11 -22.77
CA HIS A 18 5.22 -9.12 -21.36
C HIS A 18 6.35 -8.12 -21.11
N LEU A 19 7.27 -7.97 -22.07
CA LEU A 19 8.35 -7.00 -21.98
C LEU A 19 7.81 -5.57 -21.95
N LEU A 20 6.89 -5.23 -22.86
CA LEU A 20 6.22 -3.94 -22.89
C LEU A 20 5.47 -3.67 -21.58
N ARG A 21 4.67 -4.64 -21.11
CA ARG A 21 3.91 -4.51 -19.86
C ARG A 21 4.84 -4.25 -18.66
N ILE A 22 5.90 -5.01 -18.50
CA ILE A 22 6.86 -4.83 -17.40
C ILE A 22 7.58 -3.48 -17.51
N SER A 23 7.92 -3.04 -18.73
CA SER A 23 8.54 -1.75 -18.98
C SER A 23 7.66 -0.61 -18.47
N LEU A 24 6.37 -0.64 -18.82
CA LEU A 24 5.40 0.38 -18.41
C LEU A 24 5.07 0.31 -16.91
N GLU A 25 4.79 -0.89 -16.37
CA GLU A 25 4.38 -1.05 -14.97
C GLU A 25 5.48 -0.71 -13.97
N ARG A 26 6.73 -1.10 -14.28
CA ARG A 26 7.82 -1.02 -13.31
C ARG A 26 8.73 0.20 -13.51
N PHE A 27 8.96 0.59 -14.74
CA PHE A 27 9.88 1.66 -15.08
C PHE A 27 9.17 2.91 -15.60
N GLN A 28 7.87 2.82 -15.94
CA GLN A 28 7.08 3.91 -16.54
C GLN A 28 7.72 4.45 -17.82
N LYS A 29 8.33 3.55 -18.60
CA LYS A 29 9.06 3.84 -19.83
C LYS A 29 8.62 2.90 -20.95
N ASN A 30 8.71 3.33 -22.20
CA ASN A 30 8.64 2.43 -23.34
C ASN A 30 9.88 1.54 -23.40
N VAL A 31 9.80 0.39 -24.11
CA VAL A 31 10.89 -0.58 -24.17
C VAL A 31 12.17 0.05 -24.74
N GLY A 32 12.05 0.91 -25.77
CA GLY A 32 13.18 1.62 -26.38
C GLY A 32 13.85 2.68 -25.49
N GLU A 33 13.19 3.09 -24.39
CA GLU A 33 13.69 4.09 -23.45
C GLU A 33 14.40 3.47 -22.22
N LEU A 34 14.40 2.14 -22.13
CA LEU A 34 15.06 1.42 -21.06
C LEU A 34 16.58 1.51 -21.15
N SER A 35 17.24 1.74 -20.03
CA SER A 35 18.69 1.51 -19.95
C SER A 35 19.02 0.03 -20.12
N GLU A 36 20.27 -0.29 -20.47
CA GLU A 36 20.71 -1.68 -20.65
C GLU A 36 20.43 -2.58 -19.43
N ARG A 37 20.55 -2.02 -18.21
CA ARG A 37 20.27 -2.74 -16.97
C ARG A 37 18.76 -2.99 -16.78
N GLU A 38 17.93 -1.98 -17.04
CA GLU A 38 16.46 -2.08 -16.96
C GLU A 38 15.95 -3.08 -18.01
N TYR A 39 16.47 -3.01 -19.25
CA TYR A 39 16.10 -3.93 -20.32
C TYR A 39 16.43 -5.39 -19.98
N LYS A 40 17.63 -5.67 -19.47
CA LYS A 40 18.02 -7.01 -19.01
C LYS A 40 17.11 -7.52 -17.87
N ASP A 41 16.75 -6.65 -16.94
CA ASP A 41 15.85 -7.02 -15.85
C ASP A 41 14.42 -7.28 -16.37
N ALA A 42 13.87 -6.40 -17.21
CA ALA A 42 12.55 -6.55 -17.82
C ALA A 42 12.46 -7.84 -18.66
N THR A 43 13.44 -8.10 -19.51
CA THR A 43 13.50 -9.31 -20.36
C THR A 43 13.54 -10.58 -19.51
N ARG A 44 14.35 -10.59 -18.45
CA ARG A 44 14.40 -11.73 -17.52
C ARG A 44 13.06 -11.99 -16.83
N GLN A 45 12.33 -10.93 -16.51
CA GLN A 45 11.01 -11.04 -15.87
C GLN A 45 9.94 -11.45 -16.89
N ALA A 46 9.94 -10.86 -18.09
CA ALA A 46 9.06 -11.24 -19.18
C ALA A 46 9.16 -12.74 -19.49
N LYS A 47 10.41 -13.25 -19.58
CA LYS A 47 10.66 -14.67 -19.77
C LYS A 47 10.08 -15.52 -18.66
N LYS A 48 10.25 -15.13 -17.37
CA LYS A 48 9.69 -15.88 -16.23
C LYS A 48 8.17 -15.96 -16.26
N ILE A 49 7.51 -14.88 -16.65
CA ILE A 49 6.04 -14.84 -16.79
C ILE A 49 5.62 -15.75 -17.94
N HIS A 50 6.25 -15.61 -19.08
CA HIS A 50 5.97 -16.43 -20.25
C HIS A 50 6.16 -17.94 -19.96
N ASP A 51 7.28 -18.32 -19.34
CA ASP A 51 7.58 -19.71 -18.97
C ASP A 51 6.52 -20.25 -17.97
N LEU A 52 6.09 -19.42 -17.02
CA LEU A 52 5.03 -19.79 -16.08
C LEU A 52 3.67 -19.97 -16.76
N GLU A 53 3.31 -19.06 -17.65
CA GLU A 53 2.08 -19.20 -18.47
C GLU A 53 2.11 -20.47 -19.30
N ALA A 54 3.22 -20.73 -20.01
CA ALA A 54 3.37 -21.93 -20.82
C ALA A 54 3.22 -23.20 -19.99
N LEU A 55 3.81 -23.24 -18.79
CA LEU A 55 3.68 -24.33 -17.85
C LEU A 55 2.23 -24.56 -17.40
N VAL A 56 1.51 -23.49 -17.03
CA VAL A 56 0.12 -23.53 -16.57
C VAL A 56 -0.81 -23.94 -17.72
N LEU A 57 -0.64 -23.37 -18.90
CA LEU A 57 -1.46 -23.68 -20.08
C LEU A 57 -1.22 -25.08 -20.62
N GLY A 58 -0.04 -25.67 -20.38
CA GLY A 58 0.27 -27.06 -20.69
C GLY A 58 -0.30 -28.08 -19.69
N SER A 59 -0.87 -27.64 -18.56
CA SER A 59 -1.37 -28.51 -17.50
C SER A 59 -2.68 -29.22 -17.87
N GLU A 60 -3.00 -30.29 -17.12
CA GLU A 60 -4.31 -30.97 -17.24
C GLU A 60 -5.47 -30.07 -16.87
N GLU A 61 -5.25 -29.15 -15.93
CA GLU A 61 -6.25 -28.19 -15.49
C GLU A 61 -6.67 -27.20 -16.58
N ALA A 62 -5.78 -26.92 -17.52
CA ALA A 62 -6.09 -26.08 -18.68
C ALA A 62 -7.06 -26.76 -19.67
N ARG A 63 -7.15 -28.09 -19.63
CA ARG A 63 -8.06 -28.82 -20.52
C ARG A 63 -9.51 -28.46 -20.23
N GLY A 64 -10.24 -28.08 -21.30
CA GLY A 64 -11.64 -27.68 -21.21
C GLY A 64 -11.92 -26.30 -20.60
N VAL A 65 -10.89 -25.53 -20.31
CA VAL A 65 -11.04 -24.10 -19.99
C VAL A 65 -11.23 -23.36 -21.31
N VAL A 66 -12.25 -22.50 -21.37
CA VAL A 66 -12.58 -21.69 -22.53
C VAL A 66 -12.71 -20.24 -22.09
N VAL A 67 -12.08 -19.34 -22.83
CA VAL A 67 -12.27 -17.89 -22.69
C VAL A 67 -13.23 -17.46 -23.79
N PRO A 68 -14.39 -16.88 -23.45
CA PRO A 68 -15.33 -16.35 -24.43
C PRO A 68 -14.67 -15.27 -25.30
N SER A 69 -15.00 -15.23 -26.60
CA SER A 69 -14.48 -14.23 -27.54
C SER A 69 -14.78 -12.80 -27.09
N GLU A 70 -15.96 -12.57 -26.52
CA GLU A 70 -16.38 -11.27 -26.00
C GLU A 70 -15.41 -10.73 -24.94
N GLN A 71 -14.89 -11.57 -24.04
CA GLN A 71 -13.91 -11.15 -23.03
C GLN A 71 -12.56 -10.79 -23.64
N LEU A 72 -12.19 -11.41 -24.75
CA LEU A 72 -10.98 -11.06 -25.48
C LEU A 72 -11.17 -9.72 -26.22
N ASP A 73 -12.30 -9.57 -26.90
CA ASP A 73 -12.64 -8.35 -27.64
C ASP A 73 -12.71 -7.15 -26.68
N GLU A 74 -13.34 -7.32 -25.51
CA GLU A 74 -13.37 -6.30 -24.45
C GLU A 74 -11.94 -5.92 -23.99
N ALA A 75 -11.06 -6.89 -23.77
CA ALA A 75 -9.68 -6.63 -23.33
C ALA A 75 -8.87 -5.87 -24.40
N VAL A 76 -9.03 -6.22 -25.67
CA VAL A 76 -8.39 -5.51 -26.80
C VAL A 76 -8.93 -4.08 -26.87
N GLN A 77 -10.24 -3.89 -26.78
CA GLN A 77 -10.86 -2.57 -26.81
C GLN A 77 -10.47 -1.70 -25.60
N GLU A 78 -10.34 -2.29 -24.41
CA GLU A 78 -9.86 -1.58 -23.23
C GLU A 78 -8.46 -1.01 -23.45
N ILE A 79 -7.54 -1.81 -24.00
CA ILE A 79 -6.18 -1.32 -24.31
C ILE A 79 -6.25 -0.22 -25.38
N ARG A 80 -6.98 -0.46 -26.47
CA ARG A 80 -7.12 0.51 -27.56
C ARG A 80 -7.68 1.85 -27.11
N SER A 81 -8.65 1.83 -26.18
CA SER A 81 -9.28 3.05 -25.64
C SER A 81 -8.35 3.94 -24.80
N ARG A 82 -7.18 3.44 -24.41
CA ARG A 82 -6.16 4.21 -23.67
C ARG A 82 -5.36 5.14 -24.56
N PHE A 83 -5.49 4.99 -25.89
CA PHE A 83 -4.80 5.80 -26.88
C PHE A 83 -5.72 6.88 -27.45
N PRO A 84 -5.18 8.06 -27.81
CA PRO A 84 -5.99 9.16 -28.31
C PRO A 84 -6.61 8.87 -29.69
N ASP A 85 -5.93 8.06 -30.48
CA ASP A 85 -6.36 7.67 -31.83
C ASP A 85 -5.75 6.32 -32.25
N GLU A 86 -6.27 5.78 -33.34
CA GLU A 86 -5.86 4.51 -33.94
C GLU A 86 -4.41 4.49 -34.38
N GLN A 87 -3.92 5.59 -34.91
CA GLN A 87 -2.57 5.67 -35.42
C GLN A 87 -1.56 5.58 -34.29
N SER A 88 -1.81 6.25 -33.19
CA SER A 88 -0.98 6.17 -31.96
C SER A 88 -0.96 4.77 -31.37
N TYR A 89 -2.11 4.09 -31.37
CA TYR A 89 -2.20 2.70 -30.91
C TYR A 89 -1.35 1.76 -31.78
N LEU A 90 -1.52 1.78 -33.11
CA LEU A 90 -0.77 0.93 -34.02
C LEU A 90 0.72 1.25 -34.02
N GLN A 91 1.09 2.53 -33.86
CA GLN A 91 2.49 2.93 -33.78
C GLN A 91 3.16 2.33 -32.53
N VAL A 92 2.51 2.40 -31.37
CA VAL A 92 3.06 1.82 -30.12
C VAL A 92 3.20 0.31 -30.22
N LEU A 93 2.25 -0.39 -30.85
CA LEU A 93 2.39 -1.83 -31.09
C LEU A 93 3.61 -2.11 -31.96
N SER A 94 3.73 -1.42 -33.10
CA SER A 94 4.86 -1.60 -34.03
C SER A 94 6.22 -1.29 -33.41
N ASP A 95 6.30 -0.22 -32.60
CA ASP A 95 7.53 0.17 -31.90
C ASP A 95 8.00 -0.86 -30.86
N ASN A 96 7.10 -1.77 -30.47
CA ASN A 96 7.38 -2.82 -29.50
C ASN A 96 7.29 -4.24 -30.10
N ASP A 97 7.50 -4.37 -31.41
CA ASP A 97 7.47 -5.65 -32.14
C ASP A 97 6.14 -6.42 -31.99
N LEU A 98 5.02 -5.68 -31.83
CA LEU A 98 3.67 -6.21 -31.74
C LEU A 98 2.81 -5.77 -32.92
N ASP A 99 1.79 -6.56 -33.20
CA ASP A 99 0.66 -6.23 -34.03
C ASP A 99 -0.64 -6.58 -33.29
N GLU A 100 -1.81 -6.26 -33.87
CA GLU A 100 -3.11 -6.57 -33.25
C GLU A 100 -3.31 -8.07 -33.01
N ALA A 101 -2.78 -8.90 -33.90
CA ALA A 101 -2.93 -10.36 -33.80
C ALA A 101 -2.07 -10.92 -32.66
N SER A 102 -0.82 -10.47 -32.53
CA SER A 102 0.08 -10.87 -31.45
C SER A 102 -0.36 -10.32 -30.10
N LEU A 103 -0.88 -9.07 -30.05
CA LEU A 103 -1.50 -8.53 -28.84
C LEU A 103 -2.72 -9.37 -28.43
N ALA A 104 -3.64 -9.66 -29.34
CA ALA A 104 -4.81 -10.48 -29.04
C ALA A 104 -4.44 -11.90 -28.59
N ALA A 105 -3.41 -12.51 -29.20
CA ALA A 105 -2.90 -13.80 -28.78
C ALA A 105 -2.30 -13.77 -27.37
N ALA A 106 -1.55 -12.73 -27.02
CA ALA A 106 -0.97 -12.55 -25.69
C ALA A 106 -2.08 -12.35 -24.64
N LEU A 107 -3.08 -11.50 -24.91
CA LEU A 107 -4.23 -11.28 -24.05
C LEU A 107 -5.08 -12.57 -23.85
N TYR A 108 -5.26 -13.35 -24.91
CA TYR A 108 -5.93 -14.63 -24.81
C TYR A 108 -5.19 -15.58 -23.87
N ARG A 109 -3.86 -15.66 -23.97
CA ARG A 109 -3.01 -16.47 -23.07
C ARG A 109 -3.15 -16.02 -21.61
N GLU A 110 -3.10 -14.72 -21.37
CA GLU A 110 -3.29 -14.14 -20.03
C GLU A 110 -4.67 -14.49 -19.45
N LYS A 111 -5.74 -14.30 -20.22
CA LYS A 111 -7.10 -14.66 -19.80
C LYS A 111 -7.26 -16.17 -19.54
N MET A 112 -6.64 -17.00 -20.39
CA MET A 112 -6.60 -18.46 -20.17
C MET A 112 -5.84 -18.82 -18.90
N PHE A 113 -4.66 -18.21 -18.67
CA PHE A 113 -3.90 -18.39 -17.43
C PHE A 113 -4.75 -18.06 -16.21
N ASP A 114 -5.40 -16.90 -16.19
CA ASP A 114 -6.28 -16.46 -15.12
C ASP A 114 -7.46 -17.42 -14.91
N ALA A 115 -8.04 -17.93 -15.99
CA ALA A 115 -9.16 -18.88 -15.91
C ALA A 115 -8.71 -20.21 -15.31
N VAL A 116 -7.53 -20.72 -15.69
CA VAL A 116 -6.94 -21.92 -15.09
C VAL A 116 -6.64 -21.70 -13.61
N MET A 117 -6.05 -20.56 -13.27
CA MET A 117 -5.75 -20.23 -11.88
C MET A 117 -7.02 -20.10 -11.03
N ARG A 118 -8.10 -19.52 -11.56
CA ARG A 118 -9.42 -19.51 -10.89
C ARG A 118 -9.99 -20.92 -10.72
N LYS A 119 -9.89 -21.79 -11.75
CA LYS A 119 -10.30 -23.20 -11.66
C LYS A 119 -9.53 -23.96 -10.59
N VAL A 120 -8.23 -23.70 -10.44
CA VAL A 120 -7.42 -24.27 -9.36
C VAL A 120 -7.83 -23.70 -8.01
N ALA A 121 -8.04 -22.39 -7.91
CA ALA A 121 -8.47 -21.71 -6.69
C ALA A 121 -9.82 -22.23 -6.16
N SER A 122 -10.76 -22.61 -7.07
CA SER A 122 -12.05 -23.15 -6.68
C SER A 122 -12.01 -24.52 -5.99
N ARG A 123 -10.82 -25.15 -5.94
CA ARG A 123 -10.57 -26.37 -5.15
C ARG A 123 -10.19 -26.07 -3.69
N ALA A 124 -10.03 -24.80 -3.34
CA ALA A 124 -9.75 -24.41 -1.97
C ALA A 124 -10.91 -24.82 -1.06
N SER A 125 -10.59 -25.24 0.16
CA SER A 125 -11.61 -25.59 1.14
C SER A 125 -12.42 -24.36 1.54
N ASP A 126 -13.69 -24.56 1.81
CA ASP A 126 -14.60 -23.52 2.29
C ASP A 126 -14.15 -22.99 3.66
N ILE A 127 -14.38 -21.72 3.90
CA ILE A 127 -14.13 -21.07 5.19
C ILE A 127 -15.37 -21.21 6.08
N SER A 128 -15.22 -21.92 7.18
CA SER A 128 -16.29 -22.11 8.16
C SER A 128 -16.48 -20.86 9.05
N ASP A 129 -17.63 -20.80 9.74
CA ASP A 129 -17.88 -19.75 10.75
C ASP A 129 -16.89 -19.83 11.91
N LEU A 130 -16.42 -21.02 12.24
CA LEU A 130 -15.41 -21.23 13.27
C LEU A 130 -14.06 -20.58 12.87
N ASP A 131 -13.65 -20.69 11.60
CA ASP A 131 -12.42 -20.08 11.11
C ASP A 131 -12.49 -18.55 11.24
N VAL A 132 -13.66 -17.98 10.91
CA VAL A 132 -13.91 -16.53 11.06
C VAL A 132 -13.84 -16.09 12.52
N GLN A 133 -14.45 -16.85 13.43
CA GLN A 133 -14.40 -16.56 14.87
C GLN A 133 -12.98 -16.67 15.41
N LEU A 134 -12.27 -17.73 15.07
CA LEU A 134 -10.87 -17.92 15.48
C LEU A 134 -9.99 -16.79 14.99
N TYR A 135 -10.12 -16.40 13.73
CA TYR A 135 -9.36 -15.27 13.17
C TYR A 135 -9.64 -13.97 13.93
N PHE A 136 -10.91 -13.68 14.19
CA PHE A 136 -11.32 -12.48 14.94
C PHE A 136 -10.69 -12.44 16.32
N HIS A 137 -10.79 -13.52 17.10
CA HIS A 137 -10.26 -13.58 18.46
C HIS A 137 -8.72 -13.57 18.50
N MET A 138 -8.06 -14.24 17.54
CA MET A 138 -6.60 -14.25 17.45
C MET A 138 -5.99 -12.92 16.98
N ASN A 139 -6.80 -12.02 16.44
CA ASN A 139 -6.37 -10.72 15.92
C ASN A 139 -7.21 -9.58 16.52
N ALA A 140 -7.61 -9.69 17.79
CA ALA A 140 -8.52 -8.73 18.43
C ALA A 140 -8.01 -7.28 18.36
N ASP A 141 -6.70 -7.09 18.40
CA ASP A 141 -6.01 -5.82 18.25
C ASP A 141 -6.28 -5.12 16.89
N LYS A 142 -6.57 -5.89 15.83
CA LYS A 142 -6.93 -5.33 14.51
C LYS A 142 -8.38 -4.83 14.44
N PHE A 143 -9.19 -5.20 15.39
CA PHE A 143 -10.61 -4.88 15.45
C PHE A 143 -10.94 -3.87 16.54
N SER A 144 -9.93 -3.37 17.25
CA SER A 144 -10.06 -2.30 18.22
C SER A 144 -9.03 -1.21 17.94
N SER A 145 -9.47 0.02 18.02
CA SER A 145 -8.62 1.19 17.99
C SER A 145 -8.81 1.94 19.32
N PRO A 146 -7.74 2.15 20.08
CA PRO A 146 -7.85 2.95 21.28
C PRO A 146 -8.26 4.39 20.95
N GLU A 147 -8.72 5.13 21.93
CA GLU A 147 -8.88 6.57 21.79
C GLU A 147 -7.57 7.19 21.33
N SER A 148 -7.64 8.15 20.43
CA SER A 148 -6.48 8.92 20.02
C SER A 148 -6.83 10.40 19.92
N ARG A 149 -5.86 11.23 20.25
CA ARG A 149 -6.03 12.68 20.26
C ARG A 149 -4.98 13.31 19.40
N HIS A 150 -5.40 14.18 18.52
CA HIS A 150 -4.47 15.01 17.76
C HIS A 150 -3.85 16.02 18.73
N ALA A 151 -2.52 16.02 18.81
CA ALA A 151 -1.82 16.85 19.78
C ALA A 151 -0.83 17.80 19.11
N ARG A 152 -0.69 18.96 19.71
CA ARG A 152 0.40 19.91 19.49
C ARG A 152 1.06 20.23 20.80
N HIS A 153 2.37 20.54 20.82
CA HIS A 153 3.04 20.98 22.01
C HIS A 153 4.05 22.10 21.77
N ILE A 154 4.32 22.84 22.84
CA ILE A 154 5.43 23.79 22.94
C ILE A 154 6.35 23.26 24.03
N LEU A 155 7.65 23.13 23.73
CA LEU A 155 8.66 22.69 24.68
C LEU A 155 9.71 23.77 24.85
N ILE A 156 10.01 24.12 26.10
CA ILE A 156 11.22 24.86 26.48
C ILE A 156 12.07 23.93 27.34
N THR A 157 13.23 23.57 26.83
CA THR A 157 14.09 22.58 27.48
C THR A 157 14.75 23.15 28.74
N VAL A 158 15.03 22.29 29.72
CA VAL A 158 15.86 22.63 30.88
C VAL A 158 17.25 22.10 30.66
N ASN A 159 18.22 23.01 30.52
CA ASN A 159 19.62 22.68 30.37
C ASN A 159 20.52 23.69 31.11
N PRO A 160 21.07 23.32 32.28
CA PRO A 160 21.89 24.23 33.12
C PRO A 160 23.17 24.79 32.46
N GLN A 161 23.57 24.23 31.31
CA GLN A 161 24.73 24.72 30.56
C GLN A 161 24.46 26.04 29.82
N TYR A 162 23.17 26.36 29.63
CA TYR A 162 22.73 27.57 28.95
C TYR A 162 21.95 28.48 29.93
N PRO A 163 22.37 29.75 30.11
CA PRO A 163 21.70 30.65 31.05
C PRO A 163 20.20 30.84 30.81
N GLU A 164 19.78 30.85 29.54
CA GLU A 164 18.40 30.98 29.13
C GLU A 164 17.56 29.72 29.34
N ASN A 165 18.19 28.59 29.60
CA ASN A 165 17.55 27.26 29.76
C ASN A 165 17.79 26.69 31.18
N THR A 166 18.26 27.52 32.16
CA THR A 166 18.15 27.14 33.54
C THR A 166 16.68 26.89 33.91
N ARG A 167 16.39 26.03 34.89
CA ARG A 167 15.03 25.70 35.26
C ARG A 167 14.18 26.95 35.54
N GLU A 168 14.71 27.95 36.22
CA GLU A 168 13.98 29.19 36.51
C GLU A 168 13.73 30.03 35.25
N ALA A 169 14.73 30.18 34.39
CA ALA A 169 14.60 30.92 33.14
C ALA A 169 13.61 30.24 32.17
N ALA A 170 13.73 28.91 32.01
CA ALA A 170 12.83 28.12 31.18
C ALA A 170 11.37 28.19 31.65
N LEU A 171 11.14 28.07 32.98
CA LEU A 171 9.82 28.21 33.57
C LEU A 171 9.23 29.59 33.31
N LYS A 172 10.02 30.66 33.52
CA LYS A 172 9.55 32.03 33.27
C LYS A 172 9.19 32.28 31.81
N ARG A 173 9.99 31.75 30.89
CA ARG A 173 9.70 31.81 29.44
C ARG A 173 8.39 31.07 29.10
N MET A 174 8.19 29.87 29.65
CA MET A 174 6.99 29.08 29.41
C MET A 174 5.74 29.73 30.02
N GLN A 175 5.88 30.37 31.20
CA GLN A 175 4.79 31.15 31.80
C GLN A 175 4.37 32.32 30.91
N GLY A 176 5.34 33.01 30.28
CA GLY A 176 5.05 34.07 29.30
C GLY A 176 4.30 33.53 28.07
N VAL A 177 4.65 32.33 27.60
CA VAL A 177 3.91 31.65 26.51
C VAL A 177 2.49 31.30 26.95
N ALA A 178 2.31 30.81 28.18
CA ALA A 178 0.99 30.50 28.72
C ALA A 178 0.11 31.76 28.81
N GLU A 179 0.65 32.88 29.25
CA GLU A 179 -0.07 34.17 29.31
C GLU A 179 -0.49 34.66 27.91
N GLU A 180 0.41 34.53 26.91
CA GLU A 180 0.09 34.87 25.52
C GLU A 180 -1.02 33.98 24.96
N LEU A 181 -0.99 32.66 25.26
CA LEU A 181 -2.04 31.71 24.84
C LEU A 181 -3.40 32.00 25.49
N GLN A 182 -3.42 32.38 26.76
CA GLN A 182 -4.67 32.78 27.43
C GLN A 182 -5.33 33.99 26.77
N ASN A 183 -4.51 34.93 26.27
CA ASN A 183 -5.01 36.13 25.57
C ASN A 183 -5.35 35.86 24.09
N ASN A 184 -4.69 34.88 23.44
CA ASN A 184 -4.91 34.50 22.06
C ASN A 184 -4.76 32.98 21.88
N PRO A 185 -5.78 32.19 22.15
CA PRO A 185 -5.74 30.72 22.03
C PRO A 185 -5.45 30.22 20.60
N GLU A 186 -5.83 30.97 19.57
CA GLU A 186 -5.58 30.59 18.17
C GLU A 186 -4.09 30.79 17.78
N GLY A 187 -3.31 31.47 18.59
CA GLY A 187 -1.91 31.74 18.36
C GLY A 187 -0.94 30.58 18.63
N PHE A 188 -1.43 29.39 19.00
CA PHE A 188 -0.61 28.25 19.42
C PHE A 188 0.50 27.90 18.43
N GLU A 189 0.17 27.79 17.15
CA GLU A 189 1.13 27.48 16.09
C GLU A 189 2.25 28.52 15.98
N GLN A 190 1.87 29.81 16.05
CA GLN A 190 2.85 30.92 15.96
C GLN A 190 3.77 30.92 17.20
N LEU A 191 3.22 30.64 18.38
CA LEU A 191 4.01 30.55 19.61
C LEU A 191 4.93 29.32 19.59
N ALA A 192 4.47 28.19 19.05
CA ALA A 192 5.30 27.02 18.84
C ALA A 192 6.49 27.33 17.91
N HIS A 193 6.24 27.98 16.79
CA HIS A 193 7.32 28.43 15.89
C HIS A 193 8.32 29.35 16.55
N ARG A 194 7.86 30.26 17.42
CA ARG A 194 8.69 31.29 18.05
C ARG A 194 9.47 30.79 19.26
N HIS A 195 8.89 29.91 20.06
CA HIS A 195 9.38 29.60 21.40
C HIS A 195 9.72 28.11 21.60
N SER A 196 9.15 27.20 20.83
CA SER A 196 9.37 25.78 21.05
C SER A 196 10.78 25.34 20.60
N GLU A 197 11.44 24.63 21.46
CA GLU A 197 12.77 24.04 21.23
C GLU A 197 12.69 22.58 20.75
N CYS A 198 11.46 22.07 20.53
CA CYS A 198 11.24 20.78 19.90
C CYS A 198 11.35 20.90 18.36
N PRO A 199 11.91 19.89 17.65
CA PRO A 199 11.88 19.87 16.17
C PRO A 199 10.49 20.03 15.56
N SER A 200 9.43 19.63 16.26
CA SER A 200 8.02 19.83 15.84
C SER A 200 7.64 21.31 15.72
N ALA A 201 8.43 22.24 16.29
CA ALA A 201 8.21 23.69 16.16
C ALA A 201 8.07 24.13 14.70
N LEU A 202 8.84 23.52 13.78
CA LEU A 202 8.79 23.79 12.34
C LEU A 202 7.43 23.49 11.70
N GLN A 203 6.60 22.72 12.39
CA GLN A 203 5.25 22.33 11.98
C GLN A 203 4.21 22.81 13.00
N GLY A 204 4.46 23.95 13.68
CA GLY A 204 3.54 24.53 14.64
C GLY A 204 3.34 23.69 15.90
N GLY A 205 4.36 22.91 16.29
CA GLY A 205 4.32 22.03 17.47
C GLY A 205 3.61 20.70 17.25
N GLU A 206 3.29 20.32 16.02
CA GLU A 206 2.49 19.15 15.67
C GLU A 206 3.14 17.82 16.11
N LEU A 207 2.39 17.00 16.83
CA LEU A 207 2.75 15.64 17.23
C LEU A 207 1.91 14.57 16.51
N GLY A 208 0.83 14.98 15.83
CA GLY A 208 -0.13 14.09 15.17
C GLY A 208 -1.07 13.41 16.15
N HIS A 209 -1.64 12.26 15.74
CA HIS A 209 -2.56 11.48 16.57
C HIS A 209 -1.82 10.62 17.58
N ILE A 210 -2.02 10.92 18.85
CA ILE A 210 -1.39 10.24 19.99
C ILE A 210 -2.42 9.28 20.62
N VAL A 211 -1.97 8.04 20.86
CA VAL A 211 -2.70 7.06 21.67
C VAL A 211 -2.11 7.02 23.08
N PRO A 212 -2.86 6.58 24.11
CA PRO A 212 -2.36 6.51 25.49
C PRO A 212 -1.02 5.79 25.63
N GLY A 213 -0.13 6.33 26.45
CA GLY A 213 1.18 5.75 26.77
C GLY A 213 2.29 6.07 25.74
N LYS A 214 2.10 7.07 24.88
CA LYS A 214 3.10 7.47 23.86
C LYS A 214 3.91 8.71 24.20
N LEU A 215 3.44 9.51 25.16
CA LEU A 215 4.14 10.70 25.65
C LEU A 215 4.77 10.45 27.02
N TYR A 216 5.45 11.46 27.57
CA TYR A 216 5.81 11.48 28.99
C TYR A 216 4.54 11.31 29.83
N PRO A 217 4.57 10.53 30.93
CA PRO A 217 3.35 10.24 31.70
C PRO A 217 2.55 11.48 32.09
N GLN A 218 3.24 12.57 32.43
CA GLN A 218 2.62 13.84 32.84
C GLN A 218 1.87 14.50 31.67
N LEU A 219 2.43 14.44 30.46
CA LEU A 219 1.80 14.97 29.25
C LEU A 219 0.64 14.08 28.80
N ASP A 220 0.84 12.78 28.90
CA ASP A 220 -0.16 11.78 28.50
C ASP A 220 -1.43 11.92 29.35
N GLU A 221 -1.26 11.97 30.69
CA GLU A 221 -2.36 12.15 31.63
C GLU A 221 -3.19 13.41 31.32
N VAL A 222 -2.51 14.53 31.11
CA VAL A 222 -3.18 15.81 30.82
C VAL A 222 -3.83 15.81 29.45
N LEU A 223 -3.12 15.34 28.40
CA LEU A 223 -3.67 15.31 27.02
C LEU A 223 -5.01 14.58 26.98
N PHE A 224 -5.11 13.43 27.66
CA PHE A 224 -6.34 12.61 27.63
C PHE A 224 -7.48 13.13 28.52
N GLN A 225 -7.28 14.27 29.21
CA GLN A 225 -8.34 15.00 29.93
C GLN A 225 -8.82 16.25 29.19
N LEU A 226 -7.99 16.83 28.28
CA LEU A 226 -8.35 18.04 27.56
C LEU A 226 -9.48 17.79 26.56
N GLU A 227 -10.35 18.76 26.39
CA GLU A 227 -11.33 18.77 25.28
C GLU A 227 -10.69 19.28 23.97
N THR A 228 -11.40 19.07 22.85
CA THR A 228 -10.96 19.56 21.54
C THR A 228 -10.81 21.08 21.55
N GLY A 229 -9.61 21.54 21.21
CA GLY A 229 -9.24 22.97 21.16
C GLY A 229 -8.67 23.50 22.47
N GLU A 230 -8.67 22.71 23.54
CA GLU A 230 -8.08 23.10 24.82
C GLU A 230 -6.56 22.90 24.83
N PHE A 231 -5.90 23.71 25.63
CA PHE A 231 -4.47 23.56 25.94
C PHE A 231 -4.27 23.49 27.46
N SER A 232 -3.18 22.87 27.86
CA SER A 232 -2.84 22.64 29.26
C SER A 232 -2.23 23.86 29.94
N ASP A 233 -2.22 23.84 31.25
CA ASP A 233 -1.24 24.61 32.03
C ASP A 233 0.18 24.14 31.73
N VAL A 234 1.18 24.82 32.33
CA VAL A 234 2.59 24.47 32.20
C VAL A 234 2.86 23.13 32.89
N ILE A 235 3.38 22.16 32.16
CA ILE A 235 3.70 20.81 32.65
C ILE A 235 5.22 20.64 32.65
N GLU A 236 5.77 20.18 33.76
CA GLU A 236 7.20 19.86 33.88
C GLU A 236 7.43 18.36 33.59
N THR A 237 8.45 18.08 32.77
CA THR A 237 8.96 16.73 32.49
C THR A 237 10.47 16.69 32.62
N GLU A 238 11.09 15.54 32.40
CA GLU A 238 12.55 15.40 32.37
C GLU A 238 13.22 16.25 31.27
N ALA A 239 12.50 16.53 30.17
CA ALA A 239 13.00 17.32 29.06
C ALA A 239 12.92 18.84 29.32
N GLY A 240 12.01 19.29 30.17
CA GLY A 240 11.76 20.70 30.43
C GLY A 240 10.28 21.00 30.68
N PHE A 241 9.88 22.20 30.31
CA PHE A 241 8.50 22.66 30.47
C PHE A 241 7.73 22.59 29.16
N HIS A 242 6.48 22.15 29.24
CA HIS A 242 5.61 21.97 28.09
C HIS A 242 4.25 22.65 28.29
N ILE A 243 3.65 23.05 27.19
CA ILE A 243 2.22 23.26 27.04
C ILE A 243 1.74 22.34 25.92
N ILE A 244 0.72 21.54 26.15
CA ILE A 244 0.14 20.64 25.17
C ILE A 244 -1.27 21.09 24.82
N MET A 245 -1.64 20.99 23.53
CA MET A 245 -2.97 21.31 23.04
C MET A 245 -3.60 20.06 22.45
N CYS A 246 -4.86 19.83 22.80
CA CYS A 246 -5.69 18.80 22.21
C CYS A 246 -6.41 19.33 20.96
N GLY A 247 -6.20 18.71 19.83
CA GLY A 247 -6.96 18.95 18.60
C GLY A 247 -8.16 18.02 18.49
N GLU A 248 -8.28 17.29 17.36
CA GLU A 248 -9.35 16.32 17.15
C GLU A 248 -9.25 15.14 18.12
N VAL A 249 -10.36 14.79 18.76
CA VAL A 249 -10.48 13.57 19.56
C VAL A 249 -11.16 12.49 18.74
N LYS A 250 -10.47 11.36 18.53
CA LYS A 250 -11.04 10.15 17.94
C LYS A 250 -11.33 9.16 19.05
N PRO A 251 -12.61 8.87 19.35
CA PRO A 251 -12.98 7.95 20.41
C PRO A 251 -12.47 6.54 20.12
N ALA A 252 -12.27 5.77 21.18
CA ALA A 252 -12.00 4.35 21.05
C ALA A 252 -13.11 3.68 20.23
N HIS A 253 -12.69 2.86 19.27
CA HIS A 253 -13.61 2.15 18.40
C HIS A 253 -13.31 0.66 18.40
N THR A 254 -14.35 -0.15 18.57
CA THR A 254 -14.25 -1.61 18.49
C THR A 254 -15.23 -2.10 17.44
N ILE A 255 -14.70 -2.81 16.44
CA ILE A 255 -15.50 -3.47 15.42
C ILE A 255 -15.94 -4.82 16.00
N THR A 256 -17.23 -5.09 16.02
CA THR A 256 -17.75 -6.38 16.50
C THR A 256 -17.50 -7.49 15.49
N LEU A 257 -17.52 -8.74 15.95
CA LEU A 257 -17.43 -9.92 15.06
C LEU A 257 -18.49 -9.86 13.95
N GLU A 258 -19.71 -9.44 14.28
CA GLU A 258 -20.80 -9.33 13.32
C GLU A 258 -20.47 -8.36 12.17
N GLN A 259 -19.93 -7.20 12.52
CA GLN A 259 -19.52 -6.17 11.54
C GLN A 259 -18.31 -6.61 10.71
N ALA A 260 -17.37 -7.37 11.30
CA ALA A 260 -16.15 -7.82 10.66
C ALA A 260 -16.33 -9.12 9.85
N ARG A 261 -17.37 -9.92 10.14
CA ARG A 261 -17.58 -11.29 9.63
C ARG A 261 -17.38 -11.40 8.12
N GLY A 262 -18.04 -10.57 7.34
CA GLY A 262 -17.98 -10.62 5.89
C GLY A 262 -16.58 -10.36 5.34
N LYS A 263 -15.91 -9.33 5.86
CA LYS A 263 -14.53 -8.97 5.46
C LYS A 263 -13.51 -10.03 5.88
N ILE A 264 -13.67 -10.61 7.06
CA ILE A 264 -12.79 -11.69 7.54
C ILE A 264 -12.95 -12.92 6.64
N ARG A 265 -14.19 -13.32 6.34
CA ARG A 265 -14.48 -14.46 5.47
C ARG A 265 -13.82 -14.27 4.11
N GLN A 266 -14.07 -13.14 3.45
CA GLN A 266 -13.47 -12.83 2.16
C GLN A 266 -11.94 -12.89 2.21
N TYR A 267 -11.32 -12.29 3.23
CA TYR A 267 -9.88 -12.32 3.42
C TYR A 267 -9.34 -13.76 3.57
N LEU A 268 -10.01 -14.59 4.36
CA LEU A 268 -9.61 -15.99 4.55
C LEU A 268 -9.79 -16.82 3.29
N GLU A 269 -10.89 -16.63 2.55
CA GLU A 269 -11.13 -17.27 1.25
C GLU A 269 -10.06 -16.93 0.23
N GLU A 270 -9.77 -15.63 0.05
CA GLU A 270 -8.70 -15.18 -0.86
C GLU A 270 -7.32 -15.75 -0.46
N ARG A 271 -7.04 -15.80 0.84
CA ARG A 271 -5.81 -16.39 1.36
C ARG A 271 -5.75 -17.88 1.09
N GLN A 272 -6.82 -18.61 1.32
CA GLN A 272 -6.91 -20.05 1.10
C GLN A 272 -6.77 -20.39 -0.40
N GLN A 273 -7.42 -19.62 -1.27
CA GLN A 273 -7.29 -19.72 -2.72
C GLN A 273 -5.83 -19.53 -3.17
N LYS A 274 -5.16 -18.49 -2.65
CA LYS A 274 -3.73 -18.24 -2.94
C LYS A 274 -2.83 -19.37 -2.45
N VAL A 275 -3.12 -19.96 -1.30
CA VAL A 275 -2.39 -21.13 -0.79
C VAL A 275 -2.59 -22.34 -1.71
N CYS A 276 -3.82 -22.62 -2.13
CA CYS A 276 -4.15 -23.68 -3.06
C CYS A 276 -3.40 -23.50 -4.40
N GLN A 277 -3.46 -22.32 -4.98
CA GLN A 277 -2.74 -21.98 -6.23
C GLN A 277 -1.22 -22.18 -6.09
N LYS A 278 -0.62 -21.67 -5.00
CA LYS A 278 0.83 -21.81 -4.76
C LYS A 278 1.24 -23.27 -4.61
N ALA A 279 0.47 -24.07 -3.87
CA ALA A 279 0.74 -25.49 -3.68
C ALA A 279 0.66 -26.24 -5.02
N TRP A 280 -0.36 -25.95 -5.83
CA TRP A 280 -0.52 -26.53 -7.15
C TRP A 280 0.62 -26.14 -8.09
N LEU A 281 0.99 -24.84 -8.18
CA LEU A 281 2.11 -24.39 -9.00
C LEU A 281 3.44 -25.04 -8.59
N LYS A 282 3.66 -25.24 -7.30
CA LYS A 282 4.85 -25.95 -6.82
C LYS A 282 4.89 -27.37 -7.36
N LYS A 283 3.80 -28.11 -7.22
CA LYS A 283 3.67 -29.49 -7.74
C LYS A 283 3.86 -29.56 -9.25
N LEU A 284 3.26 -28.61 -9.98
CA LEU A 284 3.36 -28.54 -11.44
C LEU A 284 4.80 -28.32 -11.90
N ARG A 285 5.58 -27.47 -11.20
CA ARG A 285 7.00 -27.26 -11.49
C ARG A 285 7.87 -28.46 -11.19
N GLU A 286 7.57 -29.19 -10.12
CA GLU A 286 8.27 -30.43 -9.79
C GLU A 286 8.06 -31.47 -10.88
N GLN A 287 6.83 -31.65 -11.37
CA GLN A 287 6.49 -32.56 -12.47
C GLN A 287 7.11 -32.20 -13.81
N ALA A 288 7.41 -30.93 -14.06
CA ALA A 288 8.04 -30.48 -15.31
C ALA A 288 9.57 -30.61 -15.29
N ASN A 289 10.18 -30.83 -14.13
CA ASN A 289 11.62 -31.02 -13.96
C ASN A 289 12.03 -32.50 -13.87
N ASP A 290 11.06 -33.41 -13.72
CA ASP A 290 11.23 -34.87 -13.76
C ASP A 290 11.08 -35.39 -15.21
#